data_d947c58fd2b7af4873784d1399793848
#
_entry.id   d947c58fd2b7af4873784d1399793848
#
_cell.length_a   1.000
_cell.length_b   1.000
_cell.length_c   1.000
_cell.angle_alpha   90.00
_cell.angle_beta   90.00
_cell.angle_gamma   90.00
#
_symmetry.space_group_name_H-M   'P 1'
#
loop_
_entity.id
_entity.type
_entity.pdbx_description
1 polymer ?
#
loop_
_entity_poly.entity_id
_entity_poly.type
_entity_poly.pdbx_seq_one_letter_code
_entity_poly.pdbx_strand_id
1 'polypeptide(L)'
;DQQWGIEHAPSIDINSAGNIYVIKGAGALQYSGSAIGGIVIAEPSKTFLIDSLYGKTLIYGGSNGEGGSIVSKLTRTYESGWFSTLQGTLKRFGDFNAPDYIMSNTGFIDKSASFQIGLNRFNYGFEFFLSSINNEIGILQASHLHTAGDQIRAINSDSILYVDDFTYKINAPKQKVTHNLIKSKVYKRFQGFGKATLQYHFQNNKRLEFDIRRGINKNTASTDLRLKTHTLIIDFDSSFSDKFYFKFGIKGEFQNNFPNPETGVKRIIPDYDKYDFGSYVISNIKLNKNWLLEGGIRFDYSKIDALKYYRKSFWESRNYNKIYQDIVVKELSNQVLTNPKRNFNNFSATIGLSKKVNIFNSVLLNYSIGSRAPNPSELFSEGLHHSSARIELGDLSFSSEKSHKVGLTLSHTKNNIRITFNPYINSIVDFIFINPIEIQQTVRGSFQVWEYMQTNARIWGIDSDISYDFIEKFTLKNQISFLRGIDTSNDIPLINMPPLNLKNEILYKNSKFHNLILSIQSDYIFKQNEFPNNNFEVFVPTTGKMELVDVSSSPEAYHLLNFRSTIELSTENKSKIKIGLSINNLLDKSYKNYLNRMRNYSHDLGRNIMININVNY
;
A
#
# COMPACT_ATOMS: atom_id res chain seq x y z
N ASP A 1 -10.06 -2.36 7.48
CA ASP A 1 -8.82 -1.67 7.28
C ASP A 1 -8.99 -0.20 6.90
N GLN A 2 -8.22 0.71 7.51
CA GLN A 2 -8.34 2.15 7.25
C GLN A 2 -7.62 2.47 5.94
N GLN A 3 -8.36 2.82 4.91
CA GLN A 3 -7.82 3.10 3.58
C GLN A 3 -7.55 4.60 3.38
N TRP A 4 -6.51 5.11 4.04
CA TRP A 4 -6.12 6.52 3.93
C TRP A 4 -4.75 6.66 3.32
N GLY A 5 -4.39 6.68 2.22
CA GLY A 5 -3.06 6.94 1.73
C GLY A 5 -1.99 5.91 2.15
N ILE A 6 -0.74 6.24 1.90
CA ILE A 6 0.42 5.36 2.10
C ILE A 6 1.20 5.63 3.40
N GLU A 7 0.83 6.65 4.17
CA GLU A 7 1.54 7.11 5.37
C GLU A 7 1.20 6.30 6.63
N HIS A 8 0.50 5.19 6.47
CA HIS A 8 -0.01 4.42 7.58
C HIS A 8 0.84 3.20 7.89
N ALA A 9 0.89 2.85 9.18
CA ALA A 9 1.50 1.62 9.62
C ALA A 9 0.87 0.41 8.91
N PRO A 10 1.68 -0.57 8.47
CA PRO A 10 1.17 -1.75 7.80
C PRO A 10 0.27 -2.57 8.74
N SER A 11 -0.82 -3.10 8.19
CA SER A 11 -1.76 -4.00 8.89
C SER A 11 -1.36 -5.47 8.78
N ILE A 12 -0.25 -5.78 8.13
CA ILE A 12 0.26 -7.15 7.93
C ILE A 12 1.75 -7.18 8.28
N ASP A 13 2.16 -8.14 9.11
CA ASP A 13 3.57 -8.48 9.20
C ASP A 13 3.95 -9.31 7.96
N ILE A 14 4.68 -8.70 7.04
CA ILE A 14 5.11 -9.32 5.78
C ILE A 14 5.97 -10.58 6.00
N ASN A 15 6.63 -10.70 7.16
CA ASN A 15 7.41 -11.88 7.51
C ASN A 15 6.54 -13.09 7.81
N SER A 16 5.23 -12.91 8.08
CA SER A 16 4.29 -14.01 8.23
C SER A 16 3.96 -14.70 6.90
N ALA A 17 4.17 -14.01 5.78
CA ALA A 17 3.96 -14.56 4.45
C ALA A 17 5.06 -15.57 4.08
N GLY A 18 4.66 -16.66 3.46
CA GLY A 18 5.56 -17.59 2.78
C GLY A 18 5.81 -17.16 1.35
N ASN A 19 4.79 -16.62 0.70
CA ASN A 19 4.84 -16.12 -0.66
C ASN A 19 4.04 -14.82 -0.80
N ILE A 20 4.50 -13.96 -1.71
CA ILE A 20 3.81 -12.74 -2.08
C ILE A 20 3.57 -12.81 -3.59
N TYR A 21 2.33 -12.63 -4.00
CA TYR A 21 1.92 -12.65 -5.41
C TYR A 21 1.27 -11.34 -5.80
N VAL A 22 1.48 -10.94 -7.05
CA VAL A 22 0.69 -9.89 -7.69
C VAL A 22 -0.24 -10.57 -8.70
N ILE A 23 -1.55 -10.47 -8.49
CA ILE A 23 -2.56 -11.03 -9.38
C ILE A 23 -3.15 -9.90 -10.21
N LYS A 24 -3.15 -10.08 -11.53
CA LYS A 24 -3.77 -9.20 -12.52
C LYS A 24 -4.86 -9.98 -13.28
N GLY A 25 -5.78 -9.29 -13.94
CA GLY A 25 -6.83 -9.91 -14.75
C GLY A 25 -7.93 -10.60 -13.93
N ALA A 26 -8.55 -11.66 -14.48
CA ALA A 26 -9.73 -12.32 -13.92
C ALA A 26 -9.56 -12.79 -12.49
N GLY A 27 -8.38 -13.31 -12.15
CA GLY A 27 -8.08 -13.79 -10.80
C GLY A 27 -8.16 -12.72 -9.72
N ALA A 28 -8.00 -11.45 -10.05
CA ALA A 28 -8.12 -10.34 -9.10
C ALA A 28 -9.56 -10.11 -8.63
N LEU A 29 -10.55 -10.42 -9.47
CA LEU A 29 -11.97 -10.21 -9.18
C LEU A 29 -12.47 -11.01 -7.97
N GLN A 30 -11.83 -12.13 -7.63
CA GLN A 30 -12.22 -12.89 -6.42
C GLN A 30 -12.01 -12.11 -5.13
N TYR A 31 -11.12 -11.13 -5.12
CA TYR A 31 -10.77 -10.34 -3.93
C TYR A 31 -11.48 -9.00 -3.90
N SER A 32 -11.48 -8.27 -5.02
CA SER A 32 -12.12 -6.96 -5.11
C SER A 32 -12.45 -6.56 -6.54
N GLY A 33 -13.59 -5.91 -6.74
CA GLY A 33 -13.94 -5.22 -8.00
C GLY A 33 -13.12 -3.93 -8.22
N SER A 34 -12.62 -3.34 -7.13
CA SER A 34 -11.79 -2.13 -7.16
C SER A 34 -10.32 -2.38 -7.58
N ALA A 35 -9.95 -3.63 -7.85
CA ALA A 35 -8.58 -4.04 -8.19
C ALA A 35 -8.18 -3.66 -9.64
N ILE A 36 -8.35 -2.42 -10.01
CA ILE A 36 -8.08 -1.88 -11.36
C ILE A 36 -6.62 -2.10 -11.79
N GLY A 37 -5.67 -1.98 -10.84
CA GLY A 37 -4.24 -2.17 -11.08
C GLY A 37 -3.74 -3.60 -10.87
N GLY A 38 -4.50 -4.44 -10.18
CA GLY A 38 -4.13 -5.75 -9.66
C GLY A 38 -4.17 -5.79 -8.13
N ILE A 39 -3.88 -6.97 -7.56
CA ILE A 39 -3.90 -7.21 -6.11
C ILE A 39 -2.60 -7.86 -5.68
N VAL A 40 -2.05 -7.39 -4.56
CA VAL A 40 -0.94 -8.04 -3.87
C VAL A 40 -1.50 -8.96 -2.79
N ILE A 41 -1.11 -10.22 -2.83
CA ILE A 41 -1.57 -11.25 -1.89
C ILE A 41 -0.36 -11.79 -1.13
N ALA A 42 -0.46 -11.77 0.19
CA ALA A 42 0.48 -12.43 1.08
C ALA A 42 -0.14 -13.74 1.59
N GLU A 43 0.42 -14.87 1.18
CA GLU A 43 -0.04 -16.19 1.61
C GLU A 43 0.92 -16.79 2.64
N PRO A 44 0.42 -17.52 3.65
CA PRO A 44 1.28 -18.26 4.57
C PRO A 44 2.07 -19.35 3.84
N SER A 45 3.17 -19.79 4.43
CA SER A 45 3.97 -20.90 3.89
C SER A 45 3.14 -22.19 3.81
N LYS A 46 3.33 -22.96 2.74
CA LYS A 46 2.75 -24.30 2.64
C LYS A 46 3.30 -25.20 3.74
N THR A 47 2.46 -26.00 4.36
CA THR A 47 2.81 -27.00 5.35
C THR A 47 3.04 -28.36 4.69
N PHE A 48 3.98 -29.15 5.24
CA PHE A 48 4.25 -30.50 4.75
C PHE A 48 3.35 -31.53 5.50
N LEU A 49 3.00 -32.62 4.80
CA LEU A 49 2.24 -33.72 5.38
C LEU A 49 3.20 -34.83 5.90
N ILE A 50 4.15 -34.41 6.73
CA ILE A 50 5.15 -35.27 7.36
C ILE A 50 5.33 -34.84 8.82
N ASP A 51 5.76 -35.74 9.68
CA ASP A 51 6.13 -35.42 11.04
C ASP A 51 7.44 -34.61 11.03
N SER A 52 7.34 -33.34 11.29
CA SER A 52 8.51 -32.44 11.26
C SER A 52 8.33 -31.27 12.20
N LEU A 53 9.46 -30.84 12.78
CA LEU A 53 9.61 -29.56 13.46
C LEU A 53 10.69 -28.77 12.73
N TYR A 54 10.34 -27.62 12.19
CA TYR A 54 11.27 -26.77 11.46
C TYR A 54 11.02 -25.30 11.76
N GLY A 55 12.04 -24.50 11.60
CA GLY A 55 11.97 -23.09 11.90
C GLY A 55 12.82 -22.23 10.98
N LYS A 56 12.61 -20.94 11.13
CA LYS A 56 13.38 -19.89 10.45
C LYS A 56 13.56 -18.73 11.40
N THR A 57 14.81 -18.29 11.59
CA THR A 57 15.11 -17.05 12.30
C THR A 57 15.84 -16.10 11.37
N LEU A 58 15.35 -14.88 11.25
CA LEU A 58 15.95 -13.79 10.48
C LEU A 58 16.40 -12.70 11.45
N ILE A 59 17.67 -12.35 11.42
CA ILE A 59 18.27 -11.23 12.14
C ILE A 59 18.71 -10.21 11.09
N TYR A 60 18.39 -8.97 11.32
CA TYR A 60 18.70 -7.86 10.43
C TYR A 60 19.25 -6.69 11.25
N GLY A 61 20.31 -6.04 10.74
CA GLY A 61 20.86 -4.80 11.26
C GLY A 61 21.11 -3.81 10.14
N GLY A 62 20.87 -2.53 10.38
CA GLY A 62 21.04 -1.44 9.42
C GLY A 62 21.78 -0.26 10.03
N SER A 63 22.71 0.35 9.28
CA SER A 63 23.48 1.52 9.72
C SER A 63 22.65 2.80 9.75
N ASN A 64 21.71 2.97 8.79
CA ASN A 64 20.80 4.12 8.76
C ASN A 64 19.63 3.83 9.71
N GLY A 65 19.43 4.71 10.70
CA GLY A 65 18.53 4.50 11.83
C GLY A 65 19.14 3.63 12.94
N GLU A 66 20.41 3.19 12.81
CA GLU A 66 21.19 2.42 13.80
C GLU A 66 20.37 1.32 14.50
N GLY A 67 19.64 0.54 13.73
CA GLY A 67 18.64 -0.35 14.27
C GLY A 67 18.68 -1.76 13.69
N GLY A 68 17.70 -2.55 14.12
CA GLY A 68 17.60 -3.91 13.64
C GLY A 68 16.27 -4.58 13.90
N SER A 69 16.19 -5.81 13.45
CA SER A 69 15.02 -6.66 13.69
C SER A 69 15.41 -8.11 13.92
N ILE A 70 14.60 -8.80 14.72
CA ILE A 70 14.61 -10.24 14.83
C ILE A 70 13.21 -10.78 14.52
N VAL A 71 13.16 -11.77 13.65
CA VAL A 71 11.95 -12.49 13.29
C VAL A 71 12.20 -13.97 13.48
N SER A 72 11.40 -14.65 14.28
CA SER A 72 11.51 -16.10 14.47
C SER A 72 10.17 -16.75 14.21
N LYS A 73 10.19 -17.85 13.44
CA LYS A 73 9.05 -18.66 13.08
C LYS A 73 9.35 -20.12 13.32
N LEU A 74 8.48 -20.81 14.05
CA LEU A 74 8.57 -22.24 14.33
C LEU A 74 7.30 -22.93 13.87
N THR A 75 7.43 -24.02 13.12
CA THR A 75 6.31 -24.80 12.58
C THR A 75 6.48 -26.27 12.97
N ARG A 76 5.41 -26.84 13.52
CA ARG A 76 5.27 -28.29 13.74
C ARG A 76 4.23 -28.82 12.78
N THR A 77 4.54 -29.92 12.09
CA THR A 77 3.64 -30.64 11.20
C THR A 77 3.57 -32.11 11.56
N TYR A 78 2.47 -32.76 11.18
CA TYR A 78 2.20 -34.18 11.43
C TYR A 78 1.70 -34.86 10.16
N GLU A 79 2.01 -36.15 9.98
CA GLU A 79 1.48 -36.97 8.86
C GLU A 79 -0.03 -37.00 8.83
N SER A 80 -0.69 -36.89 9.98
CA SER A 80 -2.14 -36.78 10.10
C SER A 80 -2.74 -35.53 9.45
N GLY A 81 -1.87 -34.56 9.02
CA GLY A 81 -2.25 -33.31 8.42
C GLY A 81 -2.40 -32.14 9.39
N TRP A 82 -2.28 -32.39 10.69
CA TRP A 82 -2.24 -31.31 11.68
C TRP A 82 -0.97 -30.48 11.55
N PHE A 83 -1.09 -29.20 11.79
CA PHE A 83 0.05 -28.30 11.88
C PHE A 83 -0.21 -27.15 12.84
N SER A 84 0.87 -26.60 13.38
CA SER A 84 0.85 -25.36 14.13
C SER A 84 2.08 -24.52 13.78
N THR A 85 1.92 -23.20 13.77
CA THR A 85 3.00 -22.23 13.52
C THR A 85 2.92 -21.11 14.53
N LEU A 86 4.05 -20.77 15.14
CA LEU A 86 4.22 -19.60 16.00
C LEU A 86 5.26 -18.69 15.36
N GLN A 87 4.99 -17.37 15.34
CA GLN A 87 5.93 -16.36 14.86
C GLN A 87 5.94 -15.15 15.76
N GLY A 88 7.13 -14.58 15.95
CA GLY A 88 7.35 -13.32 16.61
C GLY A 88 8.26 -12.42 15.78
N THR A 89 7.98 -11.11 15.80
CA THR A 89 8.76 -10.08 15.15
C THR A 89 9.00 -8.93 16.12
N LEU A 90 10.24 -8.50 16.23
CA LEU A 90 10.63 -7.31 16.97
C LEU A 90 11.55 -6.47 16.09
N LYS A 91 11.20 -5.18 15.89
CA LYS A 91 12.02 -4.20 15.15
C LYS A 91 12.15 -2.94 15.98
N ARG A 92 13.33 -2.33 15.94
CA ARG A 92 13.58 -1.03 16.55
C ARG A 92 14.66 -0.29 15.77
N PHE A 93 14.32 0.96 15.38
CA PHE A 93 15.23 1.89 14.72
C PHE A 93 15.09 3.25 15.38
N GLY A 94 16.22 3.96 15.49
CA GLY A 94 16.25 5.38 15.85
C GLY A 94 15.95 6.25 14.62
N ASP A 95 16.31 7.52 14.71
CA ASP A 95 16.12 8.47 13.63
C ASP A 95 16.90 8.07 12.38
N PHE A 96 16.27 8.21 11.22
CA PHE A 96 16.92 7.95 9.95
C PHE A 96 17.72 9.15 9.48
N ASN A 97 18.70 8.91 8.60
CA ASN A 97 19.58 9.93 8.05
C ASN A 97 19.30 10.14 6.55
N ALA A 98 19.15 11.38 6.14
CA ALA A 98 19.52 11.83 4.81
C ALA A 98 21.07 11.86 4.70
N PRO A 99 21.69 12.03 3.52
CA PRO A 99 23.14 12.03 3.41
C PRO A 99 23.87 13.02 4.35
N ASP A 100 23.32 14.21 4.54
CA ASP A 100 24.01 15.32 5.20
C ASP A 100 23.45 15.66 6.59
N TYR A 101 22.33 15.05 7.01
CA TYR A 101 21.67 15.37 8.30
C TYR A 101 20.75 14.26 8.78
N ILE A 102 20.38 14.35 10.06
CA ILE A 102 19.42 13.44 10.71
C ILE A 102 18.00 13.93 10.45
N MET A 103 17.15 13.05 9.95
CA MET A 103 15.71 13.28 9.83
C MET A 103 15.05 13.08 11.20
N SER A 104 14.95 14.17 11.95
CA SER A 104 14.51 14.15 13.35
C SER A 104 13.14 13.53 13.54
N ASN A 105 13.00 12.69 14.58
CA ASN A 105 11.78 12.00 14.98
C ASN A 105 11.21 11.04 13.93
N THR A 106 12.08 10.30 13.24
CA THR A 106 11.67 9.29 12.25
C THR A 106 11.85 7.84 12.71
N GLY A 107 12.27 7.63 13.96
CA GLY A 107 12.43 6.31 14.55
C GLY A 107 11.13 5.51 14.60
N PHE A 108 11.22 4.18 14.65
CA PHE A 108 10.05 3.33 14.82
C PHE A 108 10.32 2.05 15.62
N ILE A 109 9.24 1.51 16.19
CA ILE A 109 9.20 0.22 16.90
C ILE A 109 8.04 -0.59 16.32
N ASP A 110 8.31 -1.87 15.99
CA ASP A 110 7.30 -2.86 15.59
C ASP A 110 7.43 -4.10 16.48
N LYS A 111 6.32 -4.51 17.09
CA LYS A 111 6.19 -5.72 17.90
C LYS A 111 5.00 -6.50 17.39
N SER A 112 5.28 -7.63 16.73
CA SER A 112 4.23 -8.43 16.10
C SER A 112 4.35 -9.89 16.55
N ALA A 113 3.21 -10.54 16.72
CA ALA A 113 3.13 -11.97 16.98
C ALA A 113 1.98 -12.58 16.18
N SER A 114 2.16 -13.82 15.74
CA SER A 114 1.10 -14.60 15.11
C SER A 114 1.13 -16.06 15.51
N PHE A 115 -0.04 -16.65 15.56
CA PHE A 115 -0.24 -18.07 15.81
C PHE A 115 -1.21 -18.65 14.78
N GLN A 116 -0.87 -19.81 14.26
CA GLN A 116 -1.68 -20.55 13.30
C GLN A 116 -1.77 -22.02 13.72
N ILE A 117 -2.95 -22.59 13.64
CA ILE A 117 -3.20 -24.02 13.82
C ILE A 117 -4.19 -24.50 12.78
N GLY A 118 -4.06 -25.70 12.30
CA GLY A 118 -5.00 -26.25 11.34
C GLY A 118 -4.79 -27.72 11.06
N LEU A 119 -5.73 -28.23 10.26
CA LEU A 119 -5.72 -29.57 9.69
C LEU A 119 -5.79 -29.42 8.17
N ASN A 120 -4.82 -29.96 7.47
CA ASN A 120 -4.74 -29.92 6.02
C ASN A 120 -4.80 -31.36 5.47
N ARG A 121 -5.97 -31.78 4.98
CA ARG A 121 -6.18 -33.04 4.29
C ARG A 121 -6.70 -32.80 2.89
N PHE A 122 -6.54 -33.75 1.99
CA PHE A 122 -6.98 -33.61 0.61
C PHE A 122 -8.47 -33.27 0.50
N ASN A 123 -9.32 -33.97 1.22
CA ASN A 123 -10.79 -33.86 1.11
C ASN A 123 -11.38 -32.75 1.98
N TYR A 124 -10.74 -32.40 3.08
CA TYR A 124 -11.21 -31.34 3.99
C TYR A 124 -10.06 -30.78 4.82
N GLY A 125 -10.29 -29.63 5.38
CA GLY A 125 -9.37 -29.02 6.30
C GLY A 125 -9.94 -27.75 6.93
N PHE A 126 -9.25 -27.32 7.97
CA PHE A 126 -9.53 -26.05 8.61
C PHE A 126 -8.22 -25.36 8.99
N GLU A 127 -8.29 -24.05 9.14
CA GLU A 127 -7.17 -23.20 9.54
C GLU A 127 -7.72 -22.11 10.46
N PHE A 128 -7.07 -21.91 11.57
CA PHE A 128 -7.30 -20.81 12.49
C PHE A 128 -6.01 -20.00 12.63
N PHE A 129 -6.10 -18.69 12.43
CA PHE A 129 -4.97 -17.78 12.46
C PHE A 129 -5.29 -16.57 13.34
N LEU A 130 -4.35 -16.23 14.21
CA LEU A 130 -4.37 -15.03 15.04
C LEU A 130 -3.13 -14.20 14.76
N SER A 131 -3.26 -12.89 14.70
CA SER A 131 -2.11 -11.99 14.72
C SER A 131 -2.40 -10.71 15.48
N SER A 132 -1.35 -10.17 16.09
CA SER A 132 -1.35 -8.87 16.74
C SER A 132 -0.10 -8.10 16.31
N ILE A 133 -0.30 -6.90 15.82
CA ILE A 133 0.75 -5.99 15.36
C ILE A 133 0.63 -4.71 16.19
N ASN A 134 1.74 -4.28 16.79
CA ASN A 134 1.82 -3.05 17.55
C ASN A 134 2.98 -2.21 17.02
N ASN A 135 2.64 -1.10 16.40
CA ASN A 135 3.60 -0.17 15.81
C ASN A 135 3.58 1.16 16.55
N GLU A 136 4.76 1.73 16.77
CA GLU A 136 4.95 3.12 17.16
C GLU A 136 5.93 3.74 16.16
N ILE A 137 5.49 4.80 15.47
CA ILE A 137 6.22 5.42 14.36
C ILE A 137 6.32 6.92 14.64
N GLY A 138 7.53 7.47 14.65
CA GLY A 138 7.78 8.90 14.65
C GLY A 138 7.36 9.52 13.32
N ILE A 139 6.88 10.75 13.36
CA ILE A 139 6.55 11.54 12.19
C ILE A 139 7.61 12.64 12.09
N LEU A 140 8.16 12.82 10.88
CA LEU A 140 9.21 13.79 10.60
C LEU A 140 8.89 15.15 11.25
N GLN A 141 9.74 15.61 12.18
CA GLN A 141 9.53 16.84 12.93
C GLN A 141 9.47 18.05 12.00
N ALA A 142 10.31 18.08 10.96
CA ALA A 142 10.39 19.18 10.00
C ALA A 142 9.09 19.40 9.19
N SER A 143 8.13 18.48 9.21
CA SER A 143 6.82 18.63 8.55
C SER A 143 5.79 19.40 9.39
N HIS A 144 6.07 19.64 10.68
CA HIS A 144 5.17 20.33 11.61
C HIS A 144 5.66 21.74 11.93
N LEU A 145 5.51 22.63 10.97
CA LEU A 145 6.00 24.00 11.01
C LEU A 145 4.98 24.94 11.70
N HIS A 146 5.50 26.00 12.34
CA HIS A 146 4.67 26.87 13.19
C HIS A 146 3.93 27.95 12.40
N THR A 147 4.55 28.49 11.34
CA THR A 147 4.00 29.63 10.60
C THR A 147 3.83 29.34 9.11
N ALA A 148 2.95 30.09 8.45
CA ALA A 148 2.80 30.03 6.99
C ALA A 148 4.10 30.40 6.27
N GLY A 149 4.87 31.36 6.78
CA GLY A 149 6.18 31.73 6.23
C GLY A 149 7.20 30.59 6.30
N ASP A 150 7.19 29.78 7.39
CA ASP A 150 8.04 28.59 7.47
C ASP A 150 7.62 27.52 6.46
N GLN A 151 6.31 27.33 6.26
CA GLN A 151 5.79 26.42 5.23
C GLN A 151 6.23 26.83 3.82
N ILE A 152 6.08 28.12 3.49
CA ILE A 152 6.50 28.69 2.20
C ILE A 152 8.00 28.48 2.00
N ARG A 153 8.81 28.80 3.02
CA ARG A 153 10.26 28.62 2.97
C ARG A 153 10.66 27.16 2.77
N ALA A 154 10.02 26.21 3.49
CA ALA A 154 10.29 24.78 3.33
C ALA A 154 9.90 24.26 1.94
N ILE A 155 8.81 24.76 1.35
CA ILE A 155 8.34 24.35 0.04
C ILE A 155 9.21 24.96 -1.08
N ASN A 156 9.50 26.26 -1.00
CA ASN A 156 10.15 27.01 -2.08
C ASN A 156 11.68 26.91 -2.06
N SER A 157 12.28 26.32 -1.01
CA SER A 157 13.74 26.21 -0.90
C SER A 157 14.16 24.80 -0.51
N ASP A 158 15.41 24.46 -0.75
CA ASP A 158 16.00 23.20 -0.30
C ASP A 158 16.45 23.23 1.19
N SER A 159 16.10 24.31 1.92
CA SER A 159 16.49 24.50 3.31
C SER A 159 15.71 23.56 4.23
N ILE A 160 16.42 22.76 5.00
CA ILE A 160 15.83 21.93 6.04
C ILE A 160 15.72 22.78 7.31
N LEU A 161 14.49 23.03 7.77
CA LEU A 161 14.20 23.98 8.85
C LEU A 161 14.35 23.40 10.25
N TYR A 162 14.44 22.08 10.36
CA TYR A 162 14.51 21.42 11.66
C TYR A 162 15.38 20.15 11.60
N VAL A 163 16.44 20.13 12.39
CA VAL A 163 17.37 19.00 12.55
C VAL A 163 17.78 18.93 14.02
N ASP A 164 17.62 17.77 14.65
CA ASP A 164 18.08 17.44 15.99
C ASP A 164 19.15 16.33 15.94
N ASP A 165 19.80 16.08 17.08
CA ASP A 165 20.69 14.97 17.27
C ASP A 165 19.96 13.62 17.19
N PHE A 166 20.71 12.57 16.82
CA PHE A 166 20.19 11.20 16.73
C PHE A 166 19.61 10.70 18.06
N THR A 167 18.44 10.06 17.99
CA THR A 167 17.82 9.44 19.15
C THR A 167 16.95 8.23 18.79
N TYR A 168 16.80 7.31 19.76
CA TYR A 168 15.81 6.23 19.70
C TYR A 168 14.46 6.62 20.31
N LYS A 169 14.35 7.83 20.88
CA LYS A 169 13.14 8.30 21.51
C LYS A 169 12.15 8.80 20.45
N ILE A 170 10.94 8.28 20.48
CA ILE A 170 9.86 8.69 19.58
C ILE A 170 8.98 9.70 20.32
N ASN A 171 9.10 10.96 19.94
CA ASN A 171 8.30 12.07 20.48
C ASN A 171 7.04 12.32 19.63
N ALA A 172 6.16 13.21 20.06
CA ALA A 172 5.14 13.79 19.18
C ALA A 172 5.83 14.78 18.19
N PRO A 173 5.41 14.80 16.90
CA PRO A 173 4.29 14.04 16.33
C PRO A 173 4.62 12.56 16.10
N LYS A 174 3.68 11.68 16.40
CA LYS A 174 3.84 10.22 16.23
C LYS A 174 2.51 9.50 16.04
N GLN A 175 2.61 8.29 15.50
CA GLN A 175 1.48 7.38 15.35
C GLN A 175 1.71 6.11 16.17
N LYS A 176 0.66 5.60 16.82
CA LYS A 176 0.61 4.27 17.43
C LYS A 176 -0.55 3.49 16.84
N VAL A 177 -0.26 2.31 16.32
CA VAL A 177 -1.28 1.43 15.74
C VAL A 177 -1.22 0.06 16.40
N THR A 178 -2.37 -0.42 16.84
CA THR A 178 -2.57 -1.81 17.24
C THR A 178 -3.56 -2.44 16.28
N HIS A 179 -3.13 -3.48 15.57
CA HIS A 179 -3.97 -4.22 14.64
C HIS A 179 -4.05 -5.69 15.04
N ASN A 180 -5.25 -6.16 15.33
CA ASN A 180 -5.53 -7.55 15.68
C ASN A 180 -6.37 -8.19 14.58
N LEU A 181 -5.97 -9.37 14.13
CA LEU A 181 -6.66 -10.18 13.13
C LEU A 181 -6.94 -11.56 13.67
N ILE A 182 -8.19 -12.01 13.53
CA ILE A 182 -8.63 -13.38 13.69
C ILE A 182 -9.12 -13.86 12.32
N LYS A 183 -8.64 -15.00 11.86
CA LYS A 183 -9.08 -15.61 10.61
C LYS A 183 -9.38 -17.08 10.84
N SER A 184 -10.54 -17.52 10.38
CA SER A 184 -10.94 -18.93 10.34
C SER A 184 -11.26 -19.32 8.91
N LYS A 185 -10.78 -20.48 8.47
CA LYS A 185 -11.02 -21.02 7.14
C LYS A 185 -11.34 -22.49 7.25
N VAL A 186 -12.40 -22.94 6.59
CA VAL A 186 -12.78 -24.35 6.47
C VAL A 186 -12.99 -24.66 5.01
N TYR A 187 -12.55 -25.81 4.56
CA TYR A 187 -12.85 -26.28 3.21
C TYR A 187 -13.23 -27.75 3.19
N LYS A 188 -14.06 -28.09 2.21
CA LYS A 188 -14.44 -29.48 1.88
C LYS A 188 -14.40 -29.66 0.37
N ARG A 189 -13.77 -30.74 -0.07
CA ARG A 189 -13.75 -31.17 -1.47
C ARG A 189 -14.78 -32.26 -1.66
N PHE A 190 -15.60 -32.11 -2.66
CA PHE A 190 -16.60 -33.07 -3.09
C PHE A 190 -16.06 -33.78 -4.34
N GLN A 191 -15.99 -35.10 -4.29
CA GLN A 191 -15.43 -35.90 -5.36
C GLN A 191 -16.22 -35.69 -6.67
N GLY A 192 -15.48 -35.39 -7.76
CA GLY A 192 -16.07 -35.14 -9.08
C GLY A 192 -16.84 -33.82 -9.23
N PHE A 193 -16.97 -33.04 -8.15
CA PHE A 193 -17.80 -31.81 -8.18
C PHE A 193 -17.01 -30.55 -7.96
N GLY A 194 -16.13 -30.49 -6.95
CA GLY A 194 -15.32 -29.30 -6.68
C GLY A 194 -15.01 -29.11 -5.19
N LYS A 195 -14.54 -27.92 -4.84
CA LYS A 195 -14.16 -27.56 -3.47
C LYS A 195 -14.94 -26.33 -3.00
N ALA A 196 -15.64 -26.46 -1.88
CA ALA A 196 -16.23 -25.34 -1.15
C ALA A 196 -15.27 -24.86 -0.06
N THR A 197 -15.18 -23.55 0.11
CA THR A 197 -14.37 -22.89 1.13
C THR A 197 -15.20 -21.82 1.82
N LEU A 198 -15.22 -21.84 3.16
CA LEU A 198 -15.80 -20.81 4.01
C LEU A 198 -14.67 -20.11 4.77
N GLN A 199 -14.68 -18.79 4.77
CA GLN A 199 -13.69 -17.99 5.51
C GLN A 199 -14.43 -16.90 6.31
N TYR A 200 -14.01 -16.73 7.55
CA TYR A 200 -14.43 -15.62 8.38
C TYR A 200 -13.20 -14.87 8.88
N HIS A 201 -13.22 -13.53 8.76
CA HIS A 201 -12.17 -12.67 9.26
C HIS A 201 -12.79 -11.63 10.21
N PHE A 202 -12.14 -11.41 11.34
CA PHE A 202 -12.39 -10.28 12.22
C PHE A 202 -11.12 -9.46 12.36
N GLN A 203 -11.22 -8.17 12.13
CA GLN A 203 -10.13 -7.21 12.28
C GLN A 203 -10.54 -6.11 13.26
N ASN A 204 -9.63 -5.75 14.16
CA ASN A 204 -9.78 -4.61 15.05
C ASN A 204 -8.51 -3.76 14.97
N ASN A 205 -8.63 -2.60 14.37
CA ASN A 205 -7.54 -1.63 14.22
C ASN A 205 -7.80 -0.44 15.14
N LYS A 206 -6.85 -0.16 16.04
CA LYS A 206 -6.84 1.05 16.86
C LYS A 206 -5.67 1.91 16.43
N ARG A 207 -5.96 3.15 16.01
CA ARG A 207 -4.98 4.14 15.62
C ARG A 207 -5.03 5.35 16.53
N LEU A 208 -3.88 5.68 17.09
CA LEU A 208 -3.65 6.89 17.86
C LEU A 208 -2.63 7.75 17.13
N GLU A 209 -2.96 9.02 16.88
CA GLU A 209 -2.00 10.00 16.38
C GLU A 209 -1.81 11.09 17.43
N PHE A 210 -0.57 11.40 17.74
CA PHE A 210 -0.18 12.40 18.70
C PHE A 210 0.45 13.57 17.97
N ASP A 211 -0.06 14.75 18.26
CA ASP A 211 0.46 16.02 17.78
C ASP A 211 1.29 16.71 18.86
N ILE A 212 2.01 17.76 18.51
CA ILE A 212 2.72 18.62 19.46
C ILE A 212 1.70 19.45 20.24
N ARG A 213 1.32 18.95 21.41
CA ARG A 213 0.34 19.60 22.31
C ARG A 213 1.03 20.09 23.59
N ARG A 214 0.46 21.14 24.19
CA ARG A 214 0.94 21.73 25.44
C ARG A 214 -0.05 21.55 26.57
N GLY A 215 0.41 21.74 27.83
CA GLY A 215 -0.42 21.67 29.02
C GLY A 215 -0.92 20.26 29.36
N ILE A 216 -2.13 20.18 29.95
CA ILE A 216 -2.73 18.93 30.42
C ILE A 216 -2.97 17.90 29.29
N ASN A 217 -3.10 18.36 28.05
CA ASN A 217 -3.36 17.51 26.90
C ASN A 217 -2.08 17.00 26.22
N LYS A 218 -0.88 17.23 26.76
CA LYS A 218 0.40 16.88 26.17
C LYS A 218 0.51 15.40 25.73
N ASN A 219 -0.09 14.50 26.51
CA ASN A 219 -0.07 13.06 26.27
C ASN A 219 -1.37 12.50 25.69
N THR A 220 -2.36 13.37 25.41
CA THR A 220 -3.64 12.96 24.82
C THR A 220 -3.49 12.87 23.31
N ALA A 221 -3.91 11.77 22.70
CA ALA A 221 -3.93 11.63 21.26
C ALA A 221 -4.82 12.70 20.61
N SER A 222 -4.40 13.23 19.49
CA SER A 222 -5.19 14.15 18.65
C SER A 222 -6.18 13.40 17.76
N THR A 223 -5.83 12.17 17.38
CA THR A 223 -6.70 11.23 16.65
C THR A 223 -6.73 9.91 17.43
N ASP A 224 -7.91 9.39 17.72
CA ASP A 224 -8.12 8.05 18.28
C ASP A 224 -9.25 7.40 17.50
N LEU A 225 -8.89 6.54 16.56
CA LEU A 225 -9.82 5.82 15.70
C LEU A 225 -9.80 4.34 16.02
N ARG A 226 -10.99 3.77 16.15
CA ARG A 226 -11.17 2.31 16.25
C ARG A 226 -12.02 1.82 15.10
N LEU A 227 -11.44 0.99 14.26
CA LEU A 227 -12.10 0.35 13.13
C LEU A 227 -12.23 -1.15 13.39
N LYS A 228 -13.46 -1.65 13.37
CA LYS A 228 -13.78 -3.07 13.45
C LYS A 228 -14.34 -3.52 12.12
N THR A 229 -13.84 -4.64 11.60
CA THR A 229 -14.29 -5.19 10.32
C THR A 229 -14.56 -6.68 10.47
N HIS A 230 -15.73 -7.12 10.07
CA HIS A 230 -16.16 -8.53 9.98
C HIS A 230 -16.33 -8.87 8.50
N THR A 231 -15.68 -9.92 8.03
CA THR A 231 -15.76 -10.36 6.65
C THR A 231 -16.10 -11.83 6.59
N LEU A 232 -17.11 -12.20 5.83
CA LEU A 232 -17.49 -13.58 5.52
C LEU A 232 -17.32 -13.82 4.02
N ILE A 233 -16.63 -14.89 3.64
CA ILE A 233 -16.39 -15.26 2.25
C ILE A 233 -16.77 -16.73 2.07
N ILE A 234 -17.56 -17.01 1.03
CA ILE A 234 -17.90 -18.36 0.61
C ILE A 234 -17.45 -18.50 -0.84
N ASP A 235 -16.57 -19.45 -1.10
CA ASP A 235 -16.03 -19.74 -2.42
C ASP A 235 -16.35 -21.18 -2.81
N PHE A 236 -16.65 -21.39 -4.06
CA PHE A 236 -16.73 -22.71 -4.68
C PHE A 236 -15.87 -22.72 -5.94
N ASP A 237 -14.94 -23.67 -6.04
CA ASP A 237 -14.10 -23.86 -7.21
C ASP A 237 -14.22 -25.29 -7.74
N SER A 238 -14.31 -25.43 -9.06
CA SER A 238 -14.43 -26.70 -9.74
C SER A 238 -13.65 -26.72 -11.06
N SER A 239 -13.09 -27.88 -11.35
CA SER A 239 -12.57 -28.23 -12.67
C SER A 239 -13.46 -29.31 -13.25
N PHE A 240 -14.45 -28.93 -14.05
CA PHE A 240 -15.37 -29.89 -14.70
C PHE A 240 -14.66 -30.76 -15.75
N SER A 241 -13.54 -30.28 -16.25
CA SER A 241 -12.64 -31.01 -17.14
C SER A 241 -11.26 -30.37 -17.13
N ASP A 242 -10.27 -31.00 -17.75
CA ASP A 242 -8.94 -30.42 -17.94
C ASP A 242 -8.95 -29.12 -18.77
N LYS A 243 -10.06 -28.84 -19.46
CA LYS A 243 -10.23 -27.66 -20.31
C LYS A 243 -11.04 -26.54 -19.66
N PHE A 244 -11.84 -26.82 -18.64
CA PHE A 244 -12.76 -25.86 -18.07
C PHE A 244 -12.63 -25.77 -16.53
N TYR A 245 -12.14 -24.65 -16.06
CA TYR A 245 -12.12 -24.25 -14.65
C TYR A 245 -13.16 -23.17 -14.39
N PHE A 246 -13.83 -23.27 -13.28
CA PHE A 246 -14.85 -22.34 -12.84
C PHE A 246 -14.70 -22.06 -11.35
N LYS A 247 -14.86 -20.79 -10.98
CA LYS A 247 -14.92 -20.36 -9.59
C LYS A 247 -16.04 -19.36 -9.39
N PHE A 248 -16.83 -19.56 -8.35
CA PHE A 248 -17.89 -18.66 -7.90
C PHE A 248 -17.66 -18.32 -6.43
N GLY A 249 -17.97 -17.08 -6.03
CA GLY A 249 -17.89 -16.69 -4.62
C GLY A 249 -18.80 -15.53 -4.28
N ILE A 250 -19.11 -15.45 -2.98
CA ILE A 250 -19.83 -14.34 -2.36
C ILE A 250 -19.03 -13.84 -1.16
N LYS A 251 -19.08 -12.53 -0.95
CA LYS A 251 -18.44 -11.84 0.19
C LYS A 251 -19.45 -10.92 0.85
N GLY A 252 -19.58 -11.02 2.17
CA GLY A 252 -20.25 -10.02 3.00
C GLY A 252 -19.23 -9.37 3.93
N GLU A 253 -19.31 -8.04 4.10
CA GLU A 253 -18.45 -7.31 5.01
C GLU A 253 -19.25 -6.27 5.79
N PHE A 254 -19.02 -6.21 7.08
CA PHE A 254 -19.50 -5.15 7.96
C PHE A 254 -18.32 -4.44 8.61
N GLN A 255 -18.31 -3.12 8.55
CA GLN A 255 -17.28 -2.28 9.12
C GLN A 255 -17.90 -1.18 9.97
N ASN A 256 -17.38 -1.02 11.18
CA ASN A 256 -17.77 0.05 12.12
C ASN A 256 -16.54 0.88 12.48
N ASN A 257 -16.60 2.19 12.25
CA ASN A 257 -15.57 3.16 12.64
C ASN A 257 -16.08 4.04 13.78
N PHE A 258 -15.31 4.08 14.86
CA PHE A 258 -15.56 4.93 16.01
C PHE A 258 -14.37 5.86 16.26
N PRO A 259 -14.51 7.16 15.95
CA PRO A 259 -13.53 8.18 16.34
C PRO A 259 -13.87 8.68 17.75
N ASN A 260 -12.94 8.51 18.70
CA ASN A 260 -13.14 8.88 20.10
C ASN A 260 -13.26 10.41 20.27
N PRO A 261 -14.37 10.94 20.83
CA PRO A 261 -14.56 12.38 21.05
C PRO A 261 -13.68 12.97 22.15
N GLU A 262 -13.18 12.15 23.08
CA GLU A 262 -12.38 12.59 24.23
C GLU A 262 -11.01 13.17 23.83
N THR A 263 -10.61 13.02 22.58
CA THR A 263 -9.41 13.70 22.03
C THR A 263 -9.50 15.22 22.12
N GLY A 264 -10.72 15.78 22.18
CA GLY A 264 -10.99 17.23 22.15
C GLY A 264 -10.60 17.88 20.81
N VAL A 265 -10.42 17.08 19.75
CA VAL A 265 -10.05 17.52 18.41
C VAL A 265 -11.17 17.18 17.43
N LYS A 266 -11.36 18.04 16.42
CA LYS A 266 -12.29 17.74 15.33
C LYS A 266 -11.89 16.42 14.65
N ARG A 267 -12.86 15.52 14.50
CA ARG A 267 -12.66 14.21 13.90
C ARG A 267 -12.52 14.36 12.39
N ILE A 268 -11.42 13.89 11.85
CA ILE A 268 -11.18 13.91 10.40
C ILE A 268 -12.13 12.95 9.66
N ILE A 269 -12.34 11.74 10.20
CA ILE A 269 -13.30 10.75 9.72
C ILE A 269 -14.43 10.62 10.76
N PRO A 270 -15.71 10.58 10.34
CA PRO A 270 -16.84 10.48 11.26
C PRO A 270 -17.06 9.07 11.82
N ASP A 271 -18.00 8.96 12.75
CA ASP A 271 -18.63 7.67 13.04
C ASP A 271 -19.33 7.16 11.79
N TYR A 272 -19.11 5.89 11.44
CA TYR A 272 -19.88 5.27 10.35
C TYR A 272 -20.00 3.76 10.51
N ASP A 273 -21.09 3.25 9.96
CA ASP A 273 -21.30 1.84 9.64
C ASP A 273 -21.26 1.65 8.13
N LYS A 274 -20.48 0.66 7.68
CA LYS A 274 -20.37 0.31 6.25
C LYS A 274 -20.71 -1.15 6.05
N TYR A 275 -21.53 -1.41 5.05
CA TYR A 275 -21.97 -2.74 4.64
C TYR A 275 -21.57 -2.95 3.19
N ASP A 276 -20.78 -3.97 2.92
CA ASP A 276 -20.41 -4.37 1.56
C ASP A 276 -20.91 -5.79 1.29
N PHE A 277 -21.47 -5.97 0.11
CA PHE A 277 -21.82 -7.27 -0.43
C PHE A 277 -21.23 -7.43 -1.82
N GLY A 278 -20.52 -8.51 -2.08
CA GLY A 278 -19.91 -8.80 -3.37
C GLY A 278 -20.21 -10.21 -3.84
N SER A 279 -20.41 -10.39 -5.13
CA SER A 279 -20.51 -11.71 -5.76
C SER A 279 -19.69 -11.75 -7.04
N TYR A 280 -19.07 -12.86 -7.35
CA TYR A 280 -18.25 -12.99 -8.53
C TYR A 280 -18.28 -14.38 -9.15
N VAL A 281 -18.00 -14.43 -10.43
CA VAL A 281 -17.79 -15.64 -11.22
C VAL A 281 -16.53 -15.47 -12.06
N ILE A 282 -15.65 -16.47 -12.05
CA ILE A 282 -14.43 -16.51 -12.84
C ILE A 282 -14.38 -17.84 -13.58
N SER A 283 -13.95 -17.82 -14.82
CA SER A 283 -13.77 -19.02 -15.64
C SER A 283 -12.49 -18.95 -16.45
N ASN A 284 -11.82 -20.09 -16.60
CA ASN A 284 -10.67 -20.29 -17.48
C ASN A 284 -10.99 -21.44 -18.42
N ILE A 285 -10.90 -21.21 -19.74
CA ILE A 285 -11.25 -22.15 -20.79
C ILE A 285 -10.04 -22.38 -21.69
N LYS A 286 -9.50 -23.57 -21.68
CA LYS A 286 -8.47 -23.98 -22.65
C LYS A 286 -9.16 -24.33 -23.98
N LEU A 287 -9.16 -23.39 -24.92
CA LEU A 287 -9.76 -23.61 -26.25
C LEU A 287 -9.01 -24.70 -27.01
N ASN A 288 -7.68 -24.73 -26.89
CA ASN A 288 -6.80 -25.78 -27.36
C ASN A 288 -5.45 -25.73 -26.62
N LYS A 289 -4.42 -26.46 -27.10
CA LYS A 289 -3.08 -26.50 -26.49
C LYS A 289 -2.37 -25.13 -26.42
N ASN A 290 -2.74 -24.21 -27.29
CA ASN A 290 -2.08 -22.92 -27.45
C ASN A 290 -2.92 -21.73 -27.02
N TRP A 291 -4.24 -21.87 -26.88
CA TRP A 291 -5.14 -20.79 -26.57
C TRP A 291 -5.84 -21.01 -25.22
N LEU A 292 -5.76 -20.01 -24.36
CA LEU A 292 -6.47 -19.94 -23.09
C LEU A 292 -7.31 -18.66 -23.07
N LEU A 293 -8.62 -18.83 -22.82
CA LEU A 293 -9.55 -17.74 -22.57
C LEU A 293 -9.79 -17.66 -21.07
N GLU A 294 -9.64 -16.50 -20.51
CA GLU A 294 -9.95 -16.17 -19.10
C GLU A 294 -11.06 -15.13 -19.08
N GLY A 295 -12.00 -15.27 -18.17
CA GLY A 295 -13.06 -14.28 -18.01
C GLY A 295 -13.61 -14.26 -16.60
N GLY A 296 -14.17 -13.14 -16.21
CA GLY A 296 -14.83 -13.01 -14.92
C GLY A 296 -15.69 -11.76 -14.86
N ILE A 297 -16.71 -11.86 -14.02
CA ILE A 297 -17.62 -10.77 -13.68
C ILE A 297 -17.75 -10.70 -12.15
N ARG A 298 -17.97 -9.48 -11.66
CA ARG A 298 -18.20 -9.20 -10.25
C ARG A 298 -19.20 -8.07 -10.10
N PHE A 299 -20.07 -8.21 -9.11
CA PHE A 299 -20.96 -7.15 -8.65
C PHE A 299 -20.66 -6.87 -7.18
N ASP A 300 -20.56 -5.58 -6.81
CA ASP A 300 -20.39 -5.13 -5.45
C ASP A 300 -21.44 -4.07 -5.11
N TYR A 301 -22.13 -4.25 -4.02
CA TYR A 301 -22.99 -3.27 -3.38
C TYR A 301 -22.30 -2.75 -2.12
N SER A 302 -22.23 -1.44 -1.95
CA SER A 302 -21.67 -0.78 -0.77
C SER A 302 -22.66 0.23 -0.22
N LYS A 303 -22.91 0.19 1.09
CA LYS A 303 -23.72 1.18 1.81
C LYS A 303 -22.90 1.74 2.96
N ILE A 304 -22.87 3.07 3.07
CA ILE A 304 -22.23 3.80 4.18
C ILE A 304 -23.31 4.63 4.86
N ASP A 305 -23.44 4.50 6.18
CA ASP A 305 -24.29 5.30 7.06
C ASP A 305 -23.41 6.02 8.08
N ALA A 306 -23.32 7.34 8.01
CA ALA A 306 -22.37 8.11 8.81
C ALA A 306 -23.07 9.20 9.65
N LEU A 307 -22.48 9.53 10.79
CA LEU A 307 -22.90 10.64 11.62
C LEU A 307 -21.78 11.68 11.69
N LYS A 308 -21.95 12.82 11.00
CA LYS A 308 -20.88 13.80 10.81
C LYS A 308 -21.29 15.22 11.19
N TYR A 309 -20.35 15.88 11.89
CA TYR A 309 -20.40 17.32 12.12
C TYR A 309 -19.61 18.07 11.05
N TYR A 310 -20.24 18.97 10.32
CA TYR A 310 -19.60 19.93 9.43
C TYR A 310 -19.52 21.30 10.05
N ARG A 311 -18.46 22.08 9.78
CA ARG A 311 -18.48 23.54 10.06
C ARG A 311 -19.51 24.18 9.13
N LYS A 312 -20.31 25.15 9.64
CA LYS A 312 -21.30 25.85 8.81
C LYS A 312 -20.65 26.52 7.59
N SER A 313 -19.51 27.19 7.77
CA SER A 313 -18.79 27.83 6.68
C SER A 313 -18.39 26.84 5.57
N PHE A 314 -17.91 25.63 5.94
CA PHE A 314 -17.60 24.58 4.96
C PHE A 314 -18.86 24.04 4.29
N TRP A 315 -19.92 23.79 5.06
CA TRP A 315 -21.20 23.31 4.57
C TRP A 315 -21.81 24.25 3.52
N GLU A 316 -21.77 25.56 3.80
CA GLU A 316 -22.28 26.61 2.93
C GLU A 316 -21.39 26.83 1.70
N SER A 317 -20.06 26.84 1.85
CA SER A 317 -19.11 27.01 0.74
C SER A 317 -19.23 25.91 -0.33
N ARG A 318 -19.66 24.70 0.09
CA ARG A 318 -19.93 23.56 -0.80
C ARG A 318 -21.35 23.54 -1.36
N ASN A 319 -22.20 24.54 -1.05
CA ASN A 319 -23.64 24.56 -1.37
C ASN A 319 -24.40 23.33 -0.81
N TYR A 320 -23.86 22.65 0.19
CA TYR A 320 -24.51 21.49 0.79
C TYR A 320 -25.81 21.85 1.50
N ASN A 321 -25.95 23.08 2.01
CA ASN A 321 -27.18 23.65 2.55
C ASN A 321 -28.34 23.70 1.54
N LYS A 322 -28.06 23.66 0.23
CA LYS A 322 -29.08 23.59 -0.84
C LYS A 322 -29.31 22.19 -1.35
N ILE A 323 -28.24 21.37 -1.38
CA ILE A 323 -28.26 20.05 -2.04
C ILE A 323 -28.63 18.94 -1.04
N TYR A 324 -28.20 19.06 0.22
CA TYR A 324 -28.25 17.99 1.23
C TYR A 324 -29.00 18.43 2.51
N GLN A 325 -30.02 19.26 2.41
CA GLN A 325 -30.80 19.70 3.55
C GLN A 325 -31.57 18.53 4.22
N ASP A 326 -31.91 17.52 3.44
CA ASP A 326 -32.63 16.31 3.89
C ASP A 326 -31.81 15.43 4.84
N ILE A 327 -30.49 15.52 4.82
CA ILE A 327 -29.62 14.74 5.74
C ILE A 327 -29.27 15.51 7.02
N VAL A 328 -29.73 16.74 7.19
CA VAL A 328 -29.48 17.55 8.38
C VAL A 328 -30.30 17.01 9.57
N VAL A 329 -29.61 16.59 10.62
CA VAL A 329 -30.22 16.11 11.86
C VAL A 329 -30.43 17.26 12.84
N LYS A 330 -29.43 18.16 12.95
CA LYS A 330 -29.48 19.30 13.87
C LYS A 330 -28.54 20.41 13.43
N GLU A 331 -29.03 21.63 13.45
CA GLU A 331 -28.20 22.83 13.35
C GLU A 331 -27.73 23.29 14.72
N LEU A 332 -26.44 23.61 14.82
CA LEU A 332 -25.80 24.20 15.97
C LEU A 332 -25.28 25.60 15.61
N SER A 333 -24.75 26.36 16.56
CA SER A 333 -24.26 27.72 16.28
C SER A 333 -23.25 27.78 15.15
N ASN A 334 -22.20 26.96 15.19
CA ASN A 334 -21.08 26.94 14.23
C ASN A 334 -20.95 25.63 13.43
N GLN A 335 -21.83 24.66 13.65
CA GLN A 335 -21.78 23.34 13.07
C GLN A 335 -23.17 22.86 12.62
N VAL A 336 -23.15 21.93 11.69
CA VAL A 336 -24.34 21.18 11.26
C VAL A 336 -24.07 19.70 11.50
N LEU A 337 -24.93 19.05 12.27
CA LEU A 337 -24.91 17.59 12.44
C LEU A 337 -25.74 16.97 11.31
N THR A 338 -25.15 16.03 10.59
CA THR A 338 -25.74 15.37 9.44
C THR A 338 -25.69 13.86 9.57
N ASN A 339 -26.61 13.16 8.87
CA ASN A 339 -26.59 11.70 8.73
C ASN A 339 -26.59 11.31 7.25
N PRO A 340 -25.45 11.47 6.54
CA PRO A 340 -25.33 11.07 5.16
C PRO A 340 -25.38 9.54 5.00
N LYS A 341 -26.28 9.08 4.14
CA LYS A 341 -26.41 7.69 3.72
C LYS A 341 -26.08 7.58 2.24
N ARG A 342 -25.00 6.86 1.91
CA ARG A 342 -24.53 6.71 0.53
C ARG A 342 -24.58 5.25 0.12
N ASN A 343 -25.13 4.98 -1.05
CA ASN A 343 -25.23 3.65 -1.64
C ASN A 343 -24.50 3.64 -2.98
N PHE A 344 -23.74 2.59 -3.24
CA PHE A 344 -22.96 2.44 -4.47
C PHE A 344 -23.16 1.04 -5.03
N ASN A 345 -23.45 0.97 -6.34
CA ASN A 345 -23.53 -0.27 -7.10
C ASN A 345 -22.38 -0.30 -8.09
N ASN A 346 -21.51 -1.28 -7.98
CA ASN A 346 -20.29 -1.39 -8.77
C ASN A 346 -20.29 -2.69 -9.56
N PHE A 347 -20.03 -2.58 -10.86
CA PHE A 347 -19.87 -3.71 -11.74
C PHE A 347 -18.45 -3.75 -12.26
N SER A 348 -17.82 -4.92 -12.18
CA SER A 348 -16.48 -5.16 -12.70
C SER A 348 -16.45 -6.42 -13.55
N ALA A 349 -15.71 -6.39 -14.64
CA ALA A 349 -15.59 -7.51 -15.55
C ALA A 349 -14.19 -7.56 -16.16
N THR A 350 -13.75 -8.73 -16.58
CA THR A 350 -12.51 -8.87 -17.33
C THR A 350 -12.60 -10.03 -18.31
N ILE A 351 -11.92 -9.87 -19.44
CA ILE A 351 -11.71 -10.91 -20.43
C ILE A 351 -10.26 -10.87 -20.88
N GLY A 352 -9.60 -12.01 -20.89
CA GLY A 352 -8.21 -12.17 -21.33
C GLY A 352 -8.08 -13.33 -22.31
N LEU A 353 -7.32 -13.11 -23.36
CA LEU A 353 -7.01 -14.12 -24.35
C LEU A 353 -5.49 -14.31 -24.42
N SER A 354 -5.03 -15.49 -24.00
CA SER A 354 -3.62 -15.87 -24.04
C SER A 354 -3.36 -16.85 -25.18
N LYS A 355 -2.29 -16.58 -25.95
CA LYS A 355 -1.82 -17.43 -27.05
C LYS A 355 -0.36 -17.80 -26.84
N LYS A 356 -0.06 -19.07 -26.81
CA LYS A 356 1.30 -19.60 -27.03
C LYS A 356 1.56 -19.61 -28.53
N VAL A 357 2.33 -18.64 -29.03
CA VAL A 357 2.66 -18.53 -30.45
C VAL A 357 3.57 -19.70 -30.88
N ASN A 358 4.54 -20.00 -30.02
CA ASN A 358 5.41 -21.16 -30.09
C ASN A 358 5.97 -21.48 -28.70
N ILE A 359 6.95 -22.38 -28.57
CA ILE A 359 7.55 -22.77 -27.28
C ILE A 359 8.31 -21.65 -26.59
N PHE A 360 8.65 -20.56 -27.30
CA PHE A 360 9.43 -19.42 -26.77
C PHE A 360 8.58 -18.16 -26.55
N ASN A 361 7.48 -18.01 -27.29
CA ASN A 361 6.73 -16.77 -27.37
C ASN A 361 5.29 -16.96 -26.92
N SER A 362 4.81 -16.05 -26.08
CA SER A 362 3.40 -15.94 -25.71
C SER A 362 2.91 -14.50 -25.76
N VAL A 363 1.63 -14.35 -26.05
CA VAL A 363 0.90 -13.09 -26.12
C VAL A 363 -0.33 -13.21 -25.23
N LEU A 364 -0.58 -12.22 -24.37
CA LEU A 364 -1.80 -12.08 -23.60
C LEU A 364 -2.40 -10.71 -23.89
N LEU A 365 -3.62 -10.68 -24.39
CA LEU A 365 -4.45 -9.48 -24.48
C LEU A 365 -5.51 -9.53 -23.39
N ASN A 366 -5.64 -8.47 -22.61
CA ASN A 366 -6.62 -8.36 -21.54
C ASN A 366 -7.41 -7.05 -21.67
N TYR A 367 -8.73 -7.14 -21.53
CA TYR A 367 -9.61 -6.00 -21.34
C TYR A 367 -10.33 -6.15 -20.01
N SER A 368 -10.36 -5.08 -19.21
CA SER A 368 -11.03 -5.08 -17.92
C SER A 368 -11.82 -3.80 -17.68
N ILE A 369 -12.98 -3.96 -17.07
CA ILE A 369 -13.81 -2.92 -16.49
C ILE A 369 -13.69 -3.09 -14.97
N GLY A 370 -13.28 -2.03 -14.27
CA GLY A 370 -13.24 -1.98 -12.81
C GLY A 370 -14.12 -0.86 -12.30
N SER A 371 -14.82 -1.08 -11.20
CA SER A 371 -15.59 -0.03 -10.56
C SER A 371 -15.33 -0.03 -9.05
N ARG A 372 -15.20 1.18 -8.46
CA ARG A 372 -14.86 1.39 -7.06
C ARG A 372 -15.74 2.47 -6.43
N ALA A 373 -16.37 2.15 -5.30
CA ALA A 373 -17.00 3.17 -4.47
C ALA A 373 -15.94 4.09 -3.83
N PRO A 374 -16.25 5.38 -3.59
CA PRO A 374 -15.39 6.25 -2.81
C PRO A 374 -15.14 5.70 -1.40
N ASN A 375 -13.94 5.93 -0.87
CA ASN A 375 -13.60 5.60 0.51
C ASN A 375 -14.22 6.59 1.50
N PRO A 376 -14.41 6.22 2.78
CA PRO A 376 -14.88 7.15 3.81
C PRO A 376 -14.03 8.42 3.94
N SER A 377 -12.71 8.34 3.72
CA SER A 377 -11.82 9.50 3.71
C SER A 377 -12.11 10.45 2.54
N GLU A 378 -12.35 9.92 1.35
CA GLU A 378 -12.67 10.71 0.15
C GLU A 378 -14.02 11.43 0.29
N LEU A 379 -15.00 10.80 0.97
CA LEU A 379 -16.31 11.39 1.20
C LEU A 379 -16.35 12.36 2.37
N PHE A 380 -15.62 12.07 3.45
CA PHE A 380 -15.89 12.68 4.74
C PHE A 380 -14.73 13.43 5.36
N SER A 381 -13.50 13.39 4.84
CA SER A 381 -12.37 14.08 5.47
C SER A 381 -12.67 15.58 5.62
N GLU A 382 -12.43 16.12 6.82
CA GLU A 382 -12.47 17.57 7.09
C GLU A 382 -11.64 17.86 8.34
N GLY A 383 -10.32 17.91 8.20
CA GLY A 383 -9.45 18.17 9.33
C GLY A 383 -8.00 17.82 9.11
N LEU A 384 -7.20 18.01 10.15
CA LEU A 384 -5.78 17.72 10.14
C LEU A 384 -5.54 16.23 10.26
N HIS A 385 -4.84 15.68 9.28
CA HIS A 385 -4.29 14.34 9.26
C HIS A 385 -2.86 14.42 9.79
N HIS A 386 -2.70 14.12 11.07
CA HIS A 386 -1.44 14.40 11.79
C HIS A 386 -0.26 13.60 11.22
N SER A 387 -0.46 12.34 10.86
CA SER A 387 0.62 11.49 10.31
C SER A 387 1.10 11.92 8.93
N SER A 388 0.29 12.64 8.17
CA SER A 388 0.68 13.20 6.87
C SER A 388 0.94 14.70 6.87
N ALA A 389 0.86 15.34 8.04
CA ALA A 389 1.10 16.76 8.24
C ALA A 389 0.33 17.67 7.25
N ARG A 390 -0.94 17.35 7.01
CA ARG A 390 -1.81 18.10 6.08
C ARG A 390 -3.27 18.11 6.52
N ILE A 391 -4.01 19.11 6.11
CA ILE A 391 -5.47 19.16 6.25
C ILE A 391 -6.06 18.48 5.01
N GLU A 392 -7.01 17.57 5.22
CA GLU A 392 -7.71 16.88 4.14
C GLU A 392 -9.18 17.27 4.11
N LEU A 393 -9.69 17.50 2.90
CA LEU A 393 -11.09 17.86 2.62
C LEU A 393 -11.69 16.85 1.65
N GLY A 394 -12.75 16.16 2.06
CA GLY A 394 -13.52 15.23 1.24
C GLY A 394 -14.75 15.89 0.62
N ASP A 395 -15.45 15.14 -0.23
CA ASP A 395 -16.67 15.62 -0.86
C ASP A 395 -17.77 14.54 -0.89
N LEU A 396 -18.97 14.90 -0.35
CA LEU A 396 -20.15 14.04 -0.32
C LEU A 396 -20.71 13.72 -1.70
N SER A 397 -20.41 14.53 -2.71
CA SER A 397 -20.99 14.40 -4.06
C SER A 397 -20.38 13.29 -4.89
N PHE A 398 -19.26 12.72 -4.47
CA PHE A 398 -18.50 11.74 -5.26
C PHE A 398 -19.32 10.53 -5.67
N SER A 399 -19.15 10.15 -6.93
CA SER A 399 -19.66 8.95 -7.56
C SER A 399 -18.61 7.83 -7.53
N SER A 400 -19.01 6.60 -7.91
CA SER A 400 -18.07 5.50 -8.10
C SER A 400 -17.18 5.74 -9.30
N GLU A 401 -15.86 5.53 -9.12
CA GLU A 401 -14.92 5.46 -10.25
C GLU A 401 -15.24 4.27 -11.17
N LYS A 402 -15.08 4.48 -12.48
CA LYS A 402 -15.22 3.43 -13.50
C LYS A 402 -14.01 3.44 -14.42
N SER A 403 -13.32 2.36 -14.52
CA SER A 403 -12.08 2.18 -15.28
C SER A 403 -12.28 1.20 -16.42
N HIS A 404 -11.77 1.54 -17.60
CA HIS A 404 -11.71 0.72 -18.79
C HIS A 404 -10.25 0.55 -19.21
N LYS A 405 -9.67 -0.62 -18.95
CA LYS A 405 -8.26 -0.88 -19.18
C LYS A 405 -8.05 -1.94 -20.26
N VAL A 406 -7.20 -1.62 -21.24
CA VAL A 406 -6.65 -2.57 -22.20
C VAL A 406 -5.18 -2.76 -21.88
N GLY A 407 -4.74 -4.00 -21.79
CA GLY A 407 -3.34 -4.35 -21.58
C GLY A 407 -2.88 -5.48 -22.49
N LEU A 408 -1.67 -5.37 -23.00
CA LEU A 408 -1.01 -6.39 -23.81
C LEU A 408 0.24 -6.87 -23.07
N THR A 409 0.45 -8.18 -22.99
CA THR A 409 1.69 -8.77 -22.49
C THR A 409 2.33 -9.60 -23.59
N LEU A 410 3.54 -9.22 -23.96
CA LEU A 410 4.39 -9.98 -24.86
C LEU A 410 5.52 -10.62 -24.06
N SER A 411 5.64 -11.95 -24.13
CA SER A 411 6.70 -12.67 -23.42
C SER A 411 7.52 -13.51 -24.39
N HIS A 412 8.83 -13.38 -24.26
CA HIS A 412 9.82 -14.18 -24.99
C HIS A 412 10.76 -14.86 -23.98
N THR A 413 10.92 -16.18 -24.10
CA THR A 413 11.87 -16.94 -23.27
C THR A 413 12.57 -17.96 -24.16
N LYS A 414 13.83 -17.72 -24.48
CA LYS A 414 14.64 -18.64 -25.28
C LYS A 414 16.06 -18.67 -24.75
N ASN A 415 16.58 -19.88 -24.47
CA ASN A 415 17.94 -20.08 -23.97
C ASN A 415 18.28 -19.16 -22.77
N ASN A 416 19.11 -18.17 -23.05
CA ASN A 416 19.68 -17.23 -22.08
C ASN A 416 18.98 -15.86 -22.03
N ILE A 417 17.89 -15.65 -22.77
CA ILE A 417 17.17 -14.37 -22.79
C ILE A 417 15.70 -14.55 -22.40
N ARG A 418 15.21 -13.67 -21.52
CA ARG A 418 13.81 -13.53 -21.12
C ARG A 418 13.42 -12.07 -21.26
N ILE A 419 12.35 -11.83 -22.00
CA ILE A 419 11.80 -10.48 -22.23
C ILE A 419 10.32 -10.52 -21.89
N THR A 420 9.86 -9.53 -21.14
CA THR A 420 8.44 -9.25 -20.93
C THR A 420 8.20 -7.78 -21.22
N PHE A 421 7.19 -7.49 -22.05
CA PHE A 421 6.82 -6.15 -22.47
C PHE A 421 5.33 -5.97 -22.27
N ASN A 422 4.92 -4.97 -21.45
CA ASN A 422 3.54 -4.75 -21.01
C ASN A 422 3.09 -3.31 -21.27
N PRO A 423 2.66 -2.95 -22.48
CA PRO A 423 1.97 -1.70 -22.72
C PRO A 423 0.52 -1.79 -22.26
N TYR A 424 -0.02 -0.68 -21.74
CA TYR A 424 -1.41 -0.58 -21.34
C TYR A 424 -1.95 0.84 -21.47
N ILE A 425 -3.29 0.92 -21.58
CA ILE A 425 -4.04 2.16 -21.51
C ILE A 425 -5.27 1.95 -20.62
N ASN A 426 -5.58 2.94 -19.80
CA ASN A 426 -6.69 2.95 -18.88
C ASN A 426 -7.44 4.28 -18.95
N SER A 427 -8.70 4.26 -19.34
CA SER A 427 -9.61 5.42 -19.30
C SER A 427 -10.49 5.29 -18.05
N ILE A 428 -10.52 6.32 -17.23
CA ILE A 428 -11.22 6.32 -15.95
C ILE A 428 -12.21 7.47 -15.93
N VAL A 429 -13.47 7.14 -15.72
CA VAL A 429 -14.54 8.11 -15.48
C VAL A 429 -14.68 8.29 -13.98
N ASP A 430 -14.86 9.52 -13.54
CA ASP A 430 -15.00 9.89 -12.13
C ASP A 430 -13.75 9.50 -11.28
N PHE A 431 -12.54 9.67 -11.82
CA PHE A 431 -11.28 9.41 -11.14
C PHE A 431 -11.12 10.30 -9.91
N ILE A 432 -10.93 9.70 -8.74
CA ILE A 432 -10.75 10.43 -7.48
C ILE A 432 -9.26 10.60 -7.19
N PHE A 433 -8.83 11.83 -6.98
CA PHE A 433 -7.46 12.19 -6.64
C PHE A 433 -7.46 13.29 -5.58
N ILE A 434 -6.30 13.60 -5.02
CA ILE A 434 -6.16 14.64 -4.00
C ILE A 434 -5.18 15.70 -4.48
N ASN A 435 -5.51 16.98 -4.30
CA ASN A 435 -4.80 18.13 -4.84
C ASN A 435 -4.49 19.16 -3.75
N PRO A 436 -3.28 19.77 -3.71
CA PRO A 436 -2.99 20.88 -2.80
C PRO A 436 -3.68 22.15 -3.31
N ILE A 437 -4.29 22.90 -2.40
CA ILE A 437 -5.07 24.10 -2.76
C ILE A 437 -4.67 25.36 -2.01
N GLU A 438 -4.16 25.24 -0.78
CA GLU A 438 -3.79 26.38 0.06
C GLU A 438 -2.89 25.96 1.24
N ILE A 439 -2.43 26.93 2.03
CA ILE A 439 -1.87 26.74 3.35
C ILE A 439 -2.81 27.33 4.40
N GLN A 440 -3.15 26.56 5.41
CA GLN A 440 -3.99 27.01 6.50
C GLN A 440 -3.21 27.09 7.83
N GLN A 441 -3.24 28.26 8.47
CA GLN A 441 -2.74 28.44 9.83
C GLN A 441 -3.74 27.88 10.83
N THR A 442 -3.27 27.08 11.76
CA THR A 442 -4.06 26.52 12.87
C THR A 442 -3.40 26.81 14.21
N VAL A 443 -4.10 26.55 15.31
CA VAL A 443 -3.53 26.64 16.67
C VAL A 443 -2.37 25.65 16.92
N ARG A 444 -2.14 24.71 16.00
CA ARG A 444 -1.13 23.64 16.09
C ARG A 444 0.04 23.83 15.14
N GLY A 445 -0.02 24.81 14.30
CA GLY A 445 0.94 25.10 13.26
C GLY A 445 0.26 25.39 11.93
N SER A 446 1.08 25.52 10.91
CA SER A 446 0.67 25.79 9.54
C SER A 446 0.78 24.51 8.71
N PHE A 447 -0.25 24.19 7.92
CA PHE A 447 -0.32 22.96 7.14
C PHE A 447 -0.88 23.22 5.75
N GLN A 448 -0.37 22.46 4.78
CA GLN A 448 -0.98 22.42 3.45
C GLN A 448 -2.39 21.84 3.53
N VAL A 449 -3.33 22.43 2.79
CA VAL A 449 -4.68 21.89 2.61
C VAL A 449 -4.74 21.14 1.31
N TRP A 450 -5.19 19.91 1.39
CA TRP A 450 -5.36 19.01 0.27
C TRP A 450 -6.83 18.62 0.14
N GLU A 451 -7.38 18.79 -1.05
CA GLU A 451 -8.78 18.52 -1.34
C GLU A 451 -8.91 17.31 -2.26
N TYR A 452 -9.80 16.39 -1.89
CA TYR A 452 -10.20 15.32 -2.79
C TYR A 452 -11.06 15.91 -3.91
N MET A 453 -10.75 15.53 -5.13
CA MET A 453 -11.41 15.97 -6.37
C MET A 453 -11.76 14.78 -7.23
N GLN A 454 -12.70 14.95 -8.16
CA GLN A 454 -13.13 13.93 -9.09
C GLN A 454 -13.10 14.47 -10.52
N THR A 455 -12.52 13.73 -11.46
CA THR A 455 -12.38 14.09 -12.87
C THR A 455 -12.39 12.88 -13.78
N ASN A 456 -12.45 13.07 -15.10
CA ASN A 456 -12.16 12.01 -16.06
C ASN A 456 -10.67 11.97 -16.37
N ALA A 457 -10.10 10.76 -16.37
CA ALA A 457 -8.67 10.58 -16.54
C ALA A 457 -8.33 9.54 -17.60
N ARG A 458 -7.17 9.70 -18.23
CA ARG A 458 -6.56 8.67 -19.06
C ARG A 458 -5.13 8.43 -18.61
N ILE A 459 -4.82 7.18 -18.29
CA ILE A 459 -3.49 6.74 -17.85
C ILE A 459 -2.99 5.71 -18.85
N TRP A 460 -1.78 5.87 -19.36
CA TRP A 460 -1.14 4.87 -20.21
C TRP A 460 0.31 4.70 -19.82
N GLY A 461 0.86 3.54 -20.10
CA GLY A 461 2.23 3.25 -19.71
C GLY A 461 2.77 1.97 -20.34
N ILE A 462 4.05 1.76 -20.07
CA ILE A 462 4.83 0.63 -20.55
C ILE A 462 5.70 0.14 -19.40
N ASP A 463 5.58 -1.16 -19.08
CA ASP A 463 6.54 -1.86 -18.23
C ASP A 463 7.31 -2.86 -19.08
N SER A 464 8.64 -2.89 -18.96
CA SER A 464 9.51 -3.83 -19.65
C SER A 464 10.51 -4.45 -18.69
N ASP A 465 10.63 -5.77 -18.76
CA ASP A 465 11.61 -6.57 -18.01
C ASP A 465 12.44 -7.40 -19.01
N ILE A 466 13.76 -7.21 -18.99
CA ILE A 466 14.70 -7.97 -19.79
C ILE A 466 15.71 -8.64 -18.86
N SER A 467 15.93 -9.94 -19.04
CA SER A 467 16.96 -10.70 -18.33
C SER A 467 17.78 -11.48 -19.35
N TYR A 468 19.08 -11.26 -19.35
CA TYR A 468 20.03 -11.85 -20.29
C TYR A 468 21.20 -12.51 -19.56
N ASP A 469 21.29 -13.83 -19.66
CA ASP A 469 22.41 -14.61 -19.13
C ASP A 469 23.53 -14.62 -20.18
N PHE A 470 24.39 -13.57 -20.19
CA PHE A 470 25.36 -13.35 -21.27
C PHE A 470 26.63 -14.19 -21.10
N ILE A 471 26.94 -14.66 -19.90
CA ILE A 471 27.99 -15.63 -19.58
C ILE A 471 27.44 -16.58 -18.51
N GLU A 472 27.93 -17.80 -18.41
CA GLU A 472 27.42 -18.87 -17.51
C GLU A 472 27.07 -18.41 -16.08
N LYS A 473 27.82 -17.44 -15.53
CA LYS A 473 27.65 -16.97 -14.16
C LYS A 473 27.08 -15.56 -14.04
N PHE A 474 26.89 -14.87 -15.17
CA PHE A 474 26.48 -13.47 -15.17
C PHE A 474 25.13 -13.28 -15.85
N THR A 475 24.26 -12.55 -15.18
CA THR A 475 22.96 -12.13 -15.70
C THR A 475 22.90 -10.61 -15.70
N LEU A 476 22.57 -10.02 -16.83
CA LEU A 476 22.16 -8.62 -16.95
C LEU A 476 20.64 -8.55 -16.86
N LYS A 477 20.12 -7.70 -16.00
CA LYS A 477 18.69 -7.39 -15.95
C LYS A 477 18.48 -5.90 -16.21
N ASN A 478 17.45 -5.61 -16.98
CA ASN A 478 16.99 -4.27 -17.26
C ASN A 478 15.49 -4.18 -17.02
N GLN A 479 15.05 -3.16 -16.31
CA GLN A 479 13.64 -2.84 -16.09
C GLN A 479 13.39 -1.39 -16.46
N ILE A 480 12.34 -1.16 -17.22
CA ILE A 480 11.88 0.17 -17.62
C ILE A 480 10.42 0.27 -17.18
N SER A 481 10.08 1.35 -16.48
CA SER A 481 8.69 1.68 -16.16
C SER A 481 8.43 3.13 -16.56
N PHE A 482 7.45 3.30 -17.44
CA PHE A 482 6.99 4.59 -17.93
C PHE A 482 5.49 4.69 -17.75
N LEU A 483 5.03 5.82 -17.21
CA LEU A 483 3.62 6.10 -16.99
C LEU A 483 3.34 7.56 -17.30
N ARG A 484 2.20 7.83 -17.94
CA ARG A 484 1.66 9.17 -18.14
C ARG A 484 0.17 9.20 -17.84
N GLY A 485 -0.27 10.22 -17.11
CA GLY A 485 -1.68 10.45 -16.77
C GLY A 485 -2.12 11.85 -17.17
N ILE A 486 -3.32 11.94 -17.73
CA ILE A 486 -3.95 13.19 -18.16
C ILE A 486 -5.36 13.25 -17.57
N ASP A 487 -5.70 14.38 -16.95
CA ASP A 487 -7.08 14.80 -16.69
C ASP A 487 -7.70 15.19 -18.04
N THR A 488 -8.61 14.36 -18.54
CA THR A 488 -9.22 14.58 -19.87
C THR A 488 -10.36 15.59 -19.84
N SER A 489 -10.84 16.00 -18.68
CA SER A 489 -11.86 17.04 -18.55
C SER A 489 -11.25 18.44 -18.67
N ASN A 490 -10.02 18.62 -18.18
CA ASN A 490 -9.33 19.91 -18.14
C ASN A 490 -8.13 19.98 -19.08
N ASP A 491 -7.75 18.87 -19.72
CA ASP A 491 -6.58 18.72 -20.62
C ASP A 491 -5.26 19.11 -19.96
N ILE A 492 -5.07 18.67 -18.72
CA ILE A 492 -3.86 18.90 -17.93
C ILE A 492 -3.26 17.58 -17.43
N PRO A 493 -1.93 17.50 -17.14
CA PRO A 493 -1.33 16.32 -16.52
C PRO A 493 -1.98 16.01 -15.17
N LEU A 494 -2.05 14.73 -14.80
CA LEU A 494 -2.45 14.32 -13.45
C LEU A 494 -1.31 14.58 -12.45
N ILE A 495 -1.69 14.95 -11.23
CA ILE A 495 -0.74 15.10 -10.11
C ILE A 495 -0.17 13.73 -9.68
N ASN A 496 1.06 13.73 -9.16
CA ASN A 496 1.73 12.54 -8.57
C ASN A 496 1.87 11.34 -9.54
N MET A 497 2.04 11.60 -10.83
CA MET A 497 2.42 10.56 -11.78
C MET A 497 3.92 10.26 -11.64
N PRO A 498 4.33 8.99 -11.48
CA PRO A 498 5.75 8.64 -11.33
C PRO A 498 6.54 9.03 -12.60
N PRO A 499 7.78 9.53 -12.44
CA PRO A 499 8.68 9.77 -13.55
C PRO A 499 9.14 8.46 -14.18
N LEU A 500 9.69 8.53 -15.41
CA LEU A 500 10.36 7.41 -16.04
C LEU A 500 11.45 6.84 -15.11
N ASN A 501 11.45 5.54 -14.93
CA ASN A 501 12.40 4.81 -14.11
C ASN A 501 13.13 3.75 -14.95
N LEU A 502 14.46 3.77 -14.89
CA LEU A 502 15.34 2.80 -15.53
C LEU A 502 16.20 2.12 -14.48
N LYS A 503 16.04 0.80 -14.36
CA LYS A 503 16.81 -0.04 -13.44
C LYS A 503 17.64 -1.06 -14.19
N ASN A 504 18.95 -1.07 -13.92
CA ASN A 504 19.89 -2.04 -14.47
C ASN A 504 20.57 -2.81 -13.35
N GLU A 505 20.66 -4.12 -13.46
CA GLU A 505 21.33 -4.98 -12.47
C GLU A 505 22.27 -5.95 -13.18
N ILE A 506 23.52 -5.99 -12.75
CA ILE A 506 24.47 -7.05 -13.10
C ILE A 506 24.55 -8.00 -11.92
N LEU A 507 24.21 -9.26 -12.17
CA LEU A 507 24.16 -10.32 -11.16
C LEU A 507 25.22 -11.37 -11.50
N TYR A 508 26.09 -11.67 -10.53
CA TYR A 508 27.04 -12.77 -10.56
C TYR A 508 26.61 -13.90 -9.63
N LYS A 509 26.59 -15.14 -10.11
CA LYS A 509 26.25 -16.34 -9.32
C LYS A 509 27.37 -17.38 -9.38
N ASN A 510 27.73 -17.90 -8.21
CA ASN A 510 28.70 -18.99 -8.11
C ASN A 510 28.23 -20.06 -7.13
N SER A 511 27.64 -21.14 -7.63
CA SER A 511 27.13 -22.24 -6.82
C SER A 511 28.23 -23.05 -6.15
N LYS A 512 29.46 -23.05 -6.70
CA LYS A 512 30.61 -23.78 -6.14
C LYS A 512 31.22 -23.08 -4.91
N PHE A 513 31.00 -21.78 -4.77
CA PHE A 513 31.49 -21.01 -3.62
C PHE A 513 30.31 -20.59 -2.73
N HIS A 514 29.87 -21.50 -1.87
CA HIS A 514 28.78 -21.25 -0.90
C HIS A 514 27.54 -20.58 -1.50
N ASN A 515 27.17 -20.95 -2.73
CA ASN A 515 26.05 -20.31 -3.46
C ASN A 515 26.15 -18.77 -3.47
N LEU A 516 27.37 -18.24 -3.64
CA LEU A 516 27.63 -16.80 -3.68
C LEU A 516 26.80 -16.12 -4.77
N ILE A 517 26.11 -15.06 -4.38
CA ILE A 517 25.43 -14.13 -5.27
C ILE A 517 25.98 -12.73 -5.00
N LEU A 518 26.44 -12.05 -6.04
CA LEU A 518 26.79 -10.63 -5.98
C LEU A 518 25.92 -9.89 -6.98
N SER A 519 25.46 -8.69 -6.63
CA SER A 519 24.81 -7.81 -7.58
C SER A 519 25.16 -6.34 -7.37
N ILE A 520 25.28 -5.63 -8.49
CA ILE A 520 25.34 -4.17 -8.53
C ILE A 520 24.13 -3.72 -9.34
N GLN A 521 23.35 -2.83 -8.75
CA GLN A 521 22.14 -2.28 -9.34
C GLN A 521 22.26 -0.76 -9.47
N SER A 522 21.92 -0.26 -10.64
CA SER A 522 21.84 1.16 -11.00
C SER A 522 20.37 1.52 -11.18
N ASP A 523 19.87 2.46 -10.38
CA ASP A 523 18.51 2.99 -10.46
C ASP A 523 18.59 4.46 -10.92
N TYR A 524 18.16 4.74 -12.14
CA TYR A 524 18.07 6.09 -12.68
C TYR A 524 16.62 6.54 -12.75
N ILE A 525 16.28 7.55 -11.98
CA ILE A 525 14.97 8.17 -11.93
C ILE A 525 15.05 9.50 -12.64
N PHE A 526 14.28 9.65 -13.72
CA PHE A 526 14.25 10.88 -14.50
C PHE A 526 13.48 11.97 -13.76
N LYS A 527 13.69 13.23 -14.17
CA LYS A 527 12.87 14.34 -13.71
C LYS A 527 11.45 14.19 -14.24
N GLN A 528 10.44 14.42 -13.41
CA GLN A 528 9.06 14.49 -13.87
C GLN A 528 8.80 15.86 -14.51
N ASN A 529 8.49 15.88 -15.81
CA ASN A 529 8.24 17.11 -16.55
C ASN A 529 6.75 17.35 -16.86
N GLU A 530 5.89 16.38 -16.50
CA GLU A 530 4.45 16.41 -16.78
C GLU A 530 3.68 16.43 -15.45
N PHE A 531 3.37 17.61 -14.96
CA PHE A 531 2.62 17.83 -13.72
C PHE A 531 1.72 19.07 -13.88
N PRO A 532 0.57 19.12 -13.16
CA PRO A 532 -0.32 20.29 -13.21
C PRO A 532 0.31 21.46 -12.46
N ASN A 533 -0.02 22.67 -12.86
CA ASN A 533 0.33 23.86 -12.09
C ASN A 533 -0.70 24.06 -10.97
N ASN A 534 -0.36 23.61 -9.77
CA ASN A 534 -1.15 23.77 -8.55
C ASN A 534 -0.58 24.83 -7.62
N ASN A 535 0.31 25.71 -8.12
CA ASN A 535 0.89 26.78 -7.35
C ASN A 535 -0.19 27.81 -6.94
N PHE A 536 -0.07 28.36 -5.76
CA PHE A 536 -1.01 29.32 -5.21
C PHE A 536 -0.29 30.41 -4.41
N GLU A 537 -0.93 31.54 -4.20
CA GLU A 537 -0.40 32.64 -3.39
C GLU A 537 -0.96 32.62 -1.99
N VAL A 538 -0.12 32.91 -0.99
CA VAL A 538 -0.47 32.99 0.43
C VAL A 538 -0.05 34.32 1.00
N PHE A 539 -0.95 34.97 1.73
CA PHE A 539 -0.60 36.18 2.49
C PHE A 539 0.25 35.80 3.70
N VAL A 540 1.44 36.42 3.80
CA VAL A 540 2.38 36.22 4.90
C VAL A 540 2.29 37.42 5.85
N PRO A 541 1.66 37.30 7.03
CA PRO A 541 1.46 38.42 7.96
C PRO A 541 2.75 39.10 8.40
N THR A 542 3.86 38.34 8.52
CA THR A 542 5.15 38.88 8.97
C THR A 542 5.85 39.76 7.93
N THR A 543 5.59 39.53 6.64
CA THR A 543 6.14 40.34 5.54
C THR A 543 5.12 41.34 4.99
N GLY A 544 3.83 41.13 5.28
CA GLY A 544 2.71 41.92 4.75
C GLY A 544 2.51 41.77 3.24
N LYS A 545 3.00 40.65 2.64
CA LYS A 545 2.99 40.41 1.19
C LYS A 545 2.31 39.07 0.85
N MET A 546 1.80 38.99 -0.38
CA MET A 546 1.46 37.70 -1.02
C MET A 546 2.76 37.05 -1.49
N GLU A 547 2.93 35.78 -1.17
CA GLU A 547 4.07 34.97 -1.60
C GLU A 547 3.58 33.73 -2.34
N LEU A 548 4.20 33.45 -3.49
CA LEU A 548 3.91 32.26 -4.30
C LEU A 548 4.43 31.01 -3.59
N VAL A 549 3.60 29.96 -3.52
CA VAL A 549 3.94 28.64 -3.00
C VAL A 549 4.07 27.67 -4.15
N ASP A 550 5.29 27.20 -4.42
CA ASP A 550 5.57 26.28 -5.51
C ASP A 550 5.45 24.81 -5.07
N VAL A 551 4.22 24.31 -5.01
CA VAL A 551 3.92 22.90 -4.68
C VAL A 551 4.04 21.96 -5.89
N SER A 552 4.20 22.51 -7.09
CA SER A 552 4.13 21.80 -8.36
C SER A 552 5.49 21.33 -8.87
N SER A 553 6.53 22.13 -8.68
CA SER A 553 7.86 21.84 -9.21
C SER A 553 8.38 20.47 -8.81
N SER A 554 8.88 19.73 -9.81
CA SER A 554 9.44 18.41 -9.63
C SER A 554 10.90 18.47 -9.19
N PRO A 555 11.33 17.62 -8.25
CA PRO A 555 12.75 17.45 -7.95
C PRO A 555 13.56 17.04 -9.18
N GLU A 556 14.87 17.30 -9.13
CA GLU A 556 15.80 16.91 -10.19
C GLU A 556 15.92 15.39 -10.33
N ALA A 557 16.34 14.94 -11.52
CA ALA A 557 16.68 13.55 -11.77
C ALA A 557 17.82 13.08 -10.87
N TYR A 558 17.79 11.81 -10.49
CA TYR A 558 18.85 11.24 -9.65
C TYR A 558 19.19 9.81 -10.04
N HIS A 559 20.41 9.40 -9.63
CA HIS A 559 20.96 8.08 -9.89
C HIS A 559 21.45 7.45 -8.58
N LEU A 560 20.96 6.26 -8.26
CA LEU A 560 21.37 5.49 -7.10
C LEU A 560 22.11 4.24 -7.53
N LEU A 561 23.21 3.94 -6.87
CA LEU A 561 23.90 2.66 -6.97
C LEU A 561 23.62 1.84 -5.70
N ASN A 562 23.29 0.56 -5.89
CA ASN A 562 23.06 -0.38 -4.82
C ASN A 562 23.93 -1.63 -5.01
N PHE A 563 24.43 -2.18 -3.91
CA PHE A 563 25.21 -3.41 -3.89
C PHE A 563 24.54 -4.46 -3.03
N ARG A 564 24.58 -5.72 -3.45
CA ARG A 564 24.14 -6.87 -2.64
C ARG A 564 25.11 -8.03 -2.77
N SER A 565 25.33 -8.71 -1.65
CA SER A 565 26.08 -9.97 -1.59
C SER A 565 25.33 -10.95 -0.71
N THR A 566 25.28 -12.23 -1.10
CA THR A 566 24.75 -13.30 -0.24
C THR A 566 25.56 -14.55 -0.40
N ILE A 567 25.79 -15.25 0.73
CA ILE A 567 26.37 -16.61 0.78
C ILE A 567 25.44 -17.53 1.56
N GLU A 568 25.47 -18.82 1.26
CA GLU A 568 24.72 -19.85 1.96
C GLU A 568 25.67 -20.91 2.49
N LEU A 569 25.67 -21.10 3.80
CA LEU A 569 26.44 -22.10 4.52
C LEU A 569 25.52 -23.23 4.96
N SER A 570 25.93 -24.48 4.79
CA SER A 570 25.19 -25.64 5.30
C SER A 570 25.96 -26.19 6.52
N THR A 571 25.22 -26.44 7.60
CA THR A 571 25.80 -27.08 8.81
C THR A 571 25.64 -28.60 8.71
N GLU A 572 26.39 -29.34 9.55
CA GLU A 572 26.32 -30.81 9.65
C GLU A 572 24.89 -31.30 9.94
N ASN A 573 24.12 -30.54 10.71
CA ASN A 573 22.71 -30.84 11.04
C ASN A 573 21.71 -30.47 9.96
N LYS A 574 22.15 -30.28 8.69
CA LYS A 574 21.31 -29.86 7.55
C LYS A 574 20.65 -28.49 7.69
N SER A 575 20.97 -27.71 8.70
CA SER A 575 20.55 -26.33 8.83
C SER A 575 21.26 -25.47 7.78
N LYS A 576 20.54 -24.49 7.24
CA LYS A 576 21.07 -23.55 6.24
C LYS A 576 21.16 -22.17 6.83
N ILE A 577 22.34 -21.57 6.76
CA ILE A 577 22.59 -20.21 7.20
C ILE A 577 22.88 -19.36 5.96
N LYS A 578 22.01 -18.42 5.67
CA LYS A 578 22.22 -17.45 4.60
C LYS A 578 22.61 -16.11 5.21
N ILE A 579 23.79 -15.61 4.82
CA ILE A 579 24.31 -14.31 5.25
C ILE A 579 24.24 -13.37 4.05
N GLY A 580 23.67 -12.19 4.25
CA GLY A 580 23.56 -11.16 3.23
C GLY A 580 24.12 -9.83 3.70
N LEU A 581 24.82 -9.14 2.83
CA LEU A 581 25.20 -7.74 2.94
C LEU A 581 24.50 -6.97 1.82
N SER A 582 23.86 -5.86 2.16
CA SER A 582 23.26 -4.95 1.19
C SER A 582 23.68 -3.52 1.50
N ILE A 583 23.98 -2.74 0.48
CA ILE A 583 24.30 -1.32 0.61
C ILE A 583 23.37 -0.59 -0.35
N ASN A 584 22.41 0.13 0.19
CA ASN A 584 21.53 1.01 -0.58
C ASN A 584 22.14 2.40 -0.65
N ASN A 585 21.94 3.10 -1.77
CA ASN A 585 22.53 4.41 -2.02
C ASN A 585 24.05 4.42 -1.73
N LEU A 586 24.80 3.55 -2.39
CA LEU A 586 26.23 3.30 -2.15
C LEU A 586 27.06 4.60 -2.18
N LEU A 587 26.71 5.53 -3.06
CA LEU A 587 27.42 6.81 -3.24
C LEU A 587 26.94 7.90 -2.30
N ASP A 588 25.99 7.61 -1.40
CA ASP A 588 25.39 8.56 -0.46
C ASP A 588 24.83 9.82 -1.15
N LYS A 589 24.18 9.62 -2.30
CA LYS A 589 23.59 10.70 -3.10
C LYS A 589 22.42 11.34 -2.36
N SER A 590 22.45 12.65 -2.22
CA SER A 590 21.30 13.44 -1.74
C SER A 590 20.28 13.57 -2.87
N TYR A 591 19.01 13.25 -2.59
CA TYR A 591 17.93 13.26 -3.58
C TYR A 591 16.57 13.43 -2.92
N LYS A 592 15.57 13.84 -3.72
CA LYS A 592 14.16 13.91 -3.34
C LYS A 592 13.33 13.09 -4.34
N ASN A 593 12.55 12.13 -3.86
CA ASN A 593 11.63 11.38 -4.71
C ASN A 593 10.37 12.23 -4.97
N TYR A 594 9.99 12.39 -6.23
CA TYR A 594 8.79 13.16 -6.62
C TYR A 594 7.51 12.68 -5.92
N LEU A 595 7.36 11.38 -5.69
CA LEU A 595 6.18 10.80 -5.03
C LEU A 595 6.25 10.87 -3.49
N ASN A 596 7.40 11.23 -2.91
CA ASN A 596 7.52 11.41 -1.47
C ASN A 596 6.79 12.68 -1.04
N ARG A 597 5.72 12.55 -0.27
CA ARG A 597 4.93 13.70 0.21
C ARG A 597 5.69 14.59 1.18
N MET A 598 6.73 14.05 1.84
CA MET A 598 7.61 14.81 2.72
C MET A 598 8.77 15.49 1.99
N ARG A 599 8.84 15.40 0.64
CA ARG A 599 9.93 15.98 -0.19
C ARG A 599 10.19 17.46 0.04
N ASN A 600 9.15 18.21 0.46
CA ASN A 600 9.30 19.64 0.76
C ASN A 600 9.96 19.89 2.12
N TYR A 601 10.06 18.87 2.98
CA TYR A 601 10.56 18.97 4.35
C TYR A 601 11.85 18.21 4.59
N SER A 602 12.17 17.22 3.74
CA SER A 602 13.41 16.45 3.84
C SER A 602 13.82 15.84 2.50
N HIS A 603 15.11 15.54 2.38
CA HIS A 603 15.60 14.59 1.39
C HIS A 603 15.20 13.16 1.77
N ASP A 604 15.35 12.24 0.82
CA ASP A 604 15.17 10.80 1.07
C ASP A 604 16.41 10.19 1.75
N LEU A 605 16.32 8.90 2.09
CA LEU A 605 17.33 8.19 2.87
C LEU A 605 18.72 8.21 2.24
N GLY A 606 19.74 8.57 3.03
CA GLY A 606 21.14 8.40 2.71
C GLY A 606 21.57 6.94 2.62
N ARG A 607 22.88 6.71 2.55
CA ARG A 607 23.45 5.36 2.49
C ARG A 607 23.02 4.51 3.67
N ASN A 608 22.62 3.27 3.38
CA ASN A 608 22.27 2.28 4.39
C ASN A 608 23.01 0.97 4.14
N ILE A 609 23.91 0.62 5.05
CA ILE A 609 24.63 -0.65 5.06
C ILE A 609 23.84 -1.62 5.94
N MET A 610 23.46 -2.75 5.37
CA MET A 610 22.55 -3.70 6.01
C MET A 610 23.16 -5.10 6.01
N ILE A 611 23.12 -5.75 7.16
CA ILE A 611 23.51 -7.15 7.33
C ILE A 611 22.27 -7.95 7.69
N ASN A 612 22.07 -9.08 7.03
CA ASN A 612 21.01 -10.03 7.39
C ASN A 612 21.57 -11.44 7.53
N ILE A 613 21.08 -12.15 8.54
CA ILE A 613 21.41 -13.55 8.81
C ILE A 613 20.09 -14.31 8.87
N ASN A 614 19.95 -15.29 8.00
CA ASN A 614 18.76 -16.14 7.93
C ASN A 614 19.15 -17.58 8.23
N VAL A 615 18.67 -18.10 9.35
CA VAL A 615 18.92 -19.47 9.80
C VAL A 615 17.65 -20.29 9.59
N ASN A 616 17.74 -21.35 8.78
CA ASN A 616 16.67 -22.34 8.62
C ASN A 616 17.11 -23.64 9.31
N TYR A 617 16.30 -24.20 10.17
CA TYR A 617 16.58 -25.36 11.03
C TYR A 617 15.39 -26.29 11.16
#